data_2ad9d182d566b057e5a08bee019b4bd3
#
_entry.id   2ad9d182d566b057e5a08bee019b4bd3
#
_cell.length_a   1.000
_cell.length_b   1.000
_cell.length_c   1.000
_cell.angle_alpha   90.00
_cell.angle_beta   90.00
_cell.angle_gamma   90.00
#
_symmetry.space_group_name_H-M   'P 1'
#
loop_
_entity.id
_entity.type
_entity.pdbx_description
1 polymer ?
#
loop_
_entity_poly.entity_id
_entity_poly.type
_entity_poly.pdbx_seq_one_letter_code
_entity_poly.pdbx_strand_id
1 'polypeptide(L)'
;MIVSGFEGTTLNTRTEELIVQQGIGGLILFERNFKNPDQLRKLINDLQSLTADNLEIPPLFISVDQEGGRVARLGAPFTQFPPMACLGQANSNELAYRFGLGMGKELRAVGVNMDYAPVLDVHSNPANPIIGHRALDSDAEKVARLGAELIRGFYDAGVIPVGKHFPGHGDTSQDSHLTLPRVERTRESLEQIELIPFIHAIKQG
;
A
#
# COMPACT_ATOMS: atom_id res chain seq x y z
N MET A 1 0.36 4.77 -17.59
CA MET A 1 -0.82 4.60 -16.72
C MET A 1 -0.73 5.63 -15.59
N ILE A 2 -1.83 6.32 -15.29
CA ILE A 2 -1.92 7.30 -14.20
C ILE A 2 -2.93 6.79 -13.19
N VAL A 3 -2.61 6.90 -11.89
CA VAL A 3 -3.53 6.70 -10.76
C VAL A 3 -3.77 8.07 -10.14
N SER A 4 -5.03 8.47 -9.94
CA SER A 4 -5.41 9.78 -9.42
C SER A 4 -6.29 9.67 -8.18
N GLY A 5 -6.14 10.62 -7.26
CA GLY A 5 -7.14 10.85 -6.20
C GLY A 5 -8.37 11.58 -6.76
N PHE A 6 -9.48 11.49 -6.03
CA PHE A 6 -10.73 12.17 -6.38
C PHE A 6 -11.48 12.62 -5.13
N GLU A 7 -12.52 13.42 -5.31
CA GLU A 7 -13.34 13.95 -4.24
C GLU A 7 -14.70 13.26 -4.15
N GLY A 8 -15.19 13.11 -2.92
CA GLY A 8 -16.53 12.64 -2.63
C GLY A 8 -16.64 11.15 -2.34
N THR A 9 -17.84 10.77 -1.89
CA THR A 9 -18.21 9.41 -1.47
C THR A 9 -19.18 8.72 -2.45
N THR A 10 -19.42 9.37 -3.59
CA THR A 10 -20.26 8.87 -4.70
C THR A 10 -19.58 9.25 -6.02
N LEU A 11 -19.86 8.50 -7.09
CA LEU A 11 -19.47 8.87 -8.43
C LEU A 11 -20.04 10.27 -8.76
N ASN A 12 -19.22 11.13 -9.35
CA ASN A 12 -19.56 12.45 -9.83
C ASN A 12 -19.01 12.70 -11.23
N THR A 13 -19.54 13.71 -11.93
CA THR A 13 -19.19 14.01 -13.32
C THR A 13 -17.70 14.21 -13.55
N ARG A 14 -16.99 14.88 -12.62
CA ARG A 14 -15.55 15.10 -12.76
C ARG A 14 -14.75 13.79 -12.70
N THR A 15 -15.13 12.88 -11.82
CA THR A 15 -14.49 11.55 -11.71
C THR A 15 -14.81 10.70 -12.93
N GLU A 16 -16.03 10.76 -13.45
CA GLU A 16 -16.42 10.11 -14.70
C GLU A 16 -15.59 10.62 -15.88
N GLU A 17 -15.42 11.95 -16.03
CA GLU A 17 -14.58 12.56 -17.06
C GLU A 17 -13.12 12.08 -16.98
N LEU A 18 -12.54 11.99 -15.77
CA LEU A 18 -11.18 11.47 -15.55
C LEU A 18 -11.03 10.03 -16.09
N ILE A 19 -12.03 9.19 -15.86
CA ILE A 19 -11.99 7.78 -16.29
C ILE A 19 -12.24 7.67 -17.78
N VAL A 20 -13.39 8.21 -18.27
CA VAL A 20 -13.89 7.96 -19.62
C VAL A 20 -13.18 8.81 -20.67
N GLN A 21 -12.92 10.09 -20.37
CA GLN A 21 -12.37 11.02 -21.36
C GLN A 21 -10.84 11.12 -21.30
N GLN A 22 -10.26 11.07 -20.06
CA GLN A 22 -8.82 11.19 -19.90
C GLN A 22 -8.10 9.84 -19.80
N GLY A 23 -8.84 8.72 -19.68
CA GLY A 23 -8.28 7.38 -19.73
C GLY A 23 -7.32 7.06 -18.57
N ILE A 24 -7.61 7.53 -17.35
CA ILE A 24 -6.78 7.16 -16.19
C ILE A 24 -6.91 5.67 -15.90
N GLY A 25 -5.81 5.03 -15.50
CA GLY A 25 -5.78 3.59 -15.25
C GLY A 25 -6.20 3.18 -13.84
N GLY A 26 -6.37 4.13 -12.92
CA GLY A 26 -6.78 3.81 -11.56
C GLY A 26 -7.08 5.01 -10.68
N LEU A 27 -7.64 4.72 -9.52
CA LEU A 27 -8.02 5.68 -8.50
C LEU A 27 -7.43 5.29 -7.14
N ILE A 28 -6.96 6.27 -6.38
CA ILE A 28 -6.54 6.08 -5.00
C ILE A 28 -7.58 6.66 -4.04
N LEU A 29 -7.96 5.83 -3.06
CA LEU A 29 -8.90 6.17 -2.01
C LEU A 29 -8.19 6.83 -0.81
N PHE A 30 -8.86 7.82 -0.24
CA PHE A 30 -8.50 8.47 1.02
C PHE A 30 -9.68 8.45 1.98
N GLU A 31 -9.47 8.85 3.23
CA GLU A 31 -10.53 8.95 4.26
C GLU A 31 -11.76 9.72 3.76
N ARG A 32 -11.58 10.77 2.95
CA ARG A 32 -12.68 11.56 2.38
C ARG A 32 -13.60 10.80 1.41
N ASN A 33 -13.17 9.62 0.96
CA ASN A 33 -13.96 8.77 0.07
C ASN A 33 -14.73 7.68 0.83
N PHE A 34 -14.54 7.56 2.14
CA PHE A 34 -15.06 6.50 2.98
C PHE A 34 -16.09 7.01 4.01
N LYS A 35 -17.21 6.33 4.14
CA LYS A 35 -18.20 6.49 5.23
C LYS A 35 -18.46 5.19 5.97
N ASN A 36 -18.66 4.11 5.22
CA ASN A 36 -18.86 2.75 5.70
C ASN A 36 -18.62 1.75 4.55
N PRO A 37 -18.46 0.46 4.83
CA PRO A 37 -18.16 -0.55 3.80
C PRO A 37 -19.19 -0.64 2.67
N ASP A 38 -20.47 -0.50 2.96
CA ASP A 38 -21.53 -0.60 1.94
C ASP A 38 -21.48 0.59 0.97
N GLN A 39 -21.27 1.80 1.50
CA GLN A 39 -21.09 2.99 0.66
C GLN A 39 -19.84 2.85 -0.19
N LEU A 40 -18.72 2.38 0.38
CA LEU A 40 -17.47 2.22 -0.36
C LEU A 40 -17.60 1.18 -1.47
N ARG A 41 -18.18 0.03 -1.17
CA ARG A 41 -18.47 -1.02 -2.17
C ARG A 41 -19.34 -0.50 -3.31
N LYS A 42 -20.40 0.27 -2.98
CA LYS A 42 -21.23 0.89 -4.01
C LYS A 42 -20.44 1.86 -4.87
N LEU A 43 -19.67 2.76 -4.27
CA LEU A 43 -18.82 3.71 -4.98
C LEU A 43 -17.86 2.98 -5.94
N ILE A 44 -17.16 1.94 -5.47
CA ILE A 44 -16.22 1.18 -6.29
C ILE A 44 -16.93 0.46 -7.44
N ASN A 45 -18.11 -0.11 -7.20
CA ASN A 45 -18.91 -0.74 -8.26
C ASN A 45 -19.35 0.29 -9.31
N ASP A 46 -19.82 1.47 -8.89
CA ASP A 46 -20.20 2.55 -9.79
C ASP A 46 -19.01 3.02 -10.66
N LEU A 47 -17.81 3.12 -10.06
CA LEU A 47 -16.58 3.46 -10.78
C LEU A 47 -16.17 2.39 -11.79
N GLN A 48 -16.17 1.11 -11.42
CA GLN A 48 -15.83 0.00 -12.30
C GLN A 48 -16.83 -0.18 -13.44
N SER A 49 -18.12 0.16 -13.23
CA SER A 49 -19.14 0.06 -14.26
C SER A 49 -18.87 0.97 -15.46
N LEU A 50 -18.14 2.08 -15.25
CA LEU A 50 -17.76 2.99 -16.35
C LEU A 50 -16.82 2.34 -17.39
N THR A 51 -16.13 1.27 -17.01
CA THR A 51 -15.20 0.54 -17.90
C THR A 51 -15.76 -0.81 -18.36
N ALA A 52 -16.83 -1.30 -17.71
CA ALA A 52 -17.31 -2.66 -17.91
C ALA A 52 -17.82 -2.94 -19.34
N ASP A 53 -18.46 -1.96 -19.98
CA ASP A 53 -19.03 -2.08 -21.32
C ASP A 53 -18.05 -1.63 -22.44
N ASN A 54 -16.85 -1.18 -22.06
CA ASN A 54 -15.84 -0.72 -23.01
C ASN A 54 -14.61 -1.65 -22.98
N LEU A 55 -14.52 -2.58 -23.91
CA LEU A 55 -13.42 -3.54 -24.01
C LEU A 55 -12.04 -2.91 -24.26
N GLU A 56 -12.00 -1.64 -24.66
CA GLU A 56 -10.75 -0.90 -24.86
C GLU A 56 -10.20 -0.31 -23.54
N ILE A 57 -11.04 -0.21 -22.52
CA ILE A 57 -10.64 0.32 -21.19
C ILE A 57 -10.56 -0.86 -20.21
N PRO A 58 -9.36 -1.21 -19.73
CA PRO A 58 -9.25 -2.28 -18.74
C PRO A 58 -9.91 -1.87 -17.41
N PRO A 59 -10.28 -2.85 -16.56
CA PRO A 59 -10.75 -2.56 -15.20
C PRO A 59 -9.79 -1.65 -14.44
N LEU A 60 -10.34 -0.73 -13.65
CA LEU A 60 -9.55 0.25 -12.90
C LEU A 60 -8.75 -0.42 -11.76
N PHE A 61 -7.54 0.05 -11.55
CA PHE A 61 -6.89 -0.13 -10.26
C PHE A 61 -7.57 0.75 -9.21
N ILE A 62 -8.15 0.12 -8.21
CA ILE A 62 -8.72 0.81 -7.05
C ILE A 62 -7.76 0.56 -5.88
N SER A 63 -7.06 1.61 -5.49
CA SER A 63 -5.94 1.52 -4.55
C SER A 63 -6.18 2.31 -3.26
N VAL A 64 -5.44 1.95 -2.22
CA VAL A 64 -5.49 2.60 -0.92
C VAL A 64 -4.13 2.50 -0.23
N ASP A 65 -3.86 3.38 0.76
CA ASP A 65 -2.78 3.22 1.74
C ASP A 65 -3.35 2.58 3.02
N GLN A 66 -3.32 1.28 3.13
CA GLN A 66 -3.77 0.54 4.31
C GLN A 66 -2.62 -0.29 4.86
N GLU A 67 -1.73 0.34 5.64
CA GLU A 67 -0.54 -0.29 6.20
C GLU A 67 -0.80 -0.94 7.56
N GLY A 68 -1.78 -0.43 8.28
CA GLY A 68 -1.96 -0.64 9.71
C GLY A 68 -1.29 0.48 10.54
N GLY A 69 -1.60 0.52 11.84
CA GLY A 69 -1.16 1.59 12.72
C GLY A 69 -1.66 2.96 12.27
N ARG A 70 -0.76 3.96 12.20
CA ARG A 70 -1.13 5.34 11.86
C ARG A 70 -1.48 5.58 10.39
N VAL A 71 -1.11 4.67 9.50
CA VAL A 71 -1.43 4.76 8.06
C VAL A 71 -2.50 3.72 7.74
N ALA A 72 -3.74 4.10 7.98
CA ALA A 72 -4.93 3.32 7.69
C ALA A 72 -6.04 4.30 7.28
N ARG A 73 -6.51 4.21 6.04
CA ARG A 73 -7.53 5.12 5.47
C ARG A 73 -8.94 4.63 5.73
N LEU A 74 -9.09 3.33 5.92
CA LEU A 74 -10.37 2.69 6.19
C LEU A 74 -10.49 2.44 7.69
N GLY A 75 -11.26 3.28 8.35
CA GLY A 75 -11.55 3.19 9.78
C GLY A 75 -12.56 2.09 10.11
N ALA A 76 -13.05 2.05 11.35
CA ALA A 76 -14.07 1.10 11.77
C ALA A 76 -15.29 1.13 10.82
N PRO A 77 -15.90 -0.03 10.50
CA PRO A 77 -15.75 -1.33 11.14
C PRO A 77 -14.64 -2.25 10.55
N PHE A 78 -13.77 -1.74 9.67
CA PHE A 78 -12.59 -2.49 9.25
C PHE A 78 -11.71 -2.79 10.45
N THR A 79 -11.00 -3.93 10.41
CA THR A 79 -10.05 -4.29 11.45
C THR A 79 -8.97 -3.21 11.58
N GLN A 80 -8.77 -2.72 12.79
CA GLN A 80 -7.70 -1.77 13.07
C GLN A 80 -6.40 -2.55 13.33
N PHE A 81 -5.70 -2.86 12.25
CA PHE A 81 -4.44 -3.60 12.31
C PHE A 81 -3.36 -2.79 13.04
N PRO A 82 -2.52 -3.43 13.87
CA PRO A 82 -1.40 -2.75 14.52
C PRO A 82 -0.34 -2.30 13.51
N PRO A 83 0.60 -1.42 13.91
CA PRO A 83 1.71 -1.05 13.04
C PRO A 83 2.61 -2.24 12.73
N MET A 84 3.25 -2.24 11.55
CA MET A 84 4.09 -3.35 11.07
C MET A 84 5.25 -3.69 12.01
N ALA A 85 5.75 -2.74 12.82
CA ALA A 85 6.75 -3.02 13.84
C ALA A 85 6.33 -4.12 14.83
N CYS A 86 5.01 -4.30 15.09
CA CYS A 86 4.52 -5.39 15.92
C CYS A 86 4.79 -6.76 15.28
N LEU A 87 4.70 -6.88 13.96
CA LEU A 87 5.08 -8.10 13.23
C LEU A 87 6.60 -8.35 13.31
N GLY A 88 7.39 -7.28 13.20
CA GLY A 88 8.83 -7.32 13.40
C GLY A 88 9.20 -7.86 14.79
N GLN A 89 8.54 -7.36 15.83
CA GLN A 89 8.73 -7.83 17.21
C GLN A 89 8.30 -9.28 17.38
N ALA A 90 7.16 -9.67 16.82
CA ALA A 90 6.67 -11.05 16.86
C ALA A 90 7.56 -12.03 16.09
N ASN A 91 8.26 -11.54 15.06
CA ASN A 91 9.21 -12.29 14.23
C ASN A 91 8.66 -13.63 13.71
N SER A 92 7.39 -13.65 13.31
CA SER A 92 6.67 -14.82 12.84
C SER A 92 6.20 -14.69 11.39
N ASN A 93 6.66 -15.59 10.53
CA ASN A 93 6.24 -15.68 9.13
C ASN A 93 4.73 -15.91 9.02
N GLU A 94 4.20 -16.82 9.83
CA GLU A 94 2.78 -17.13 9.86
C GLU A 94 1.92 -15.91 10.21
N LEU A 95 2.33 -15.11 11.21
CA LEU A 95 1.61 -13.88 11.56
C LEU A 95 1.70 -12.83 10.47
N ALA A 96 2.86 -12.67 9.82
CA ALA A 96 3.02 -11.75 8.70
C ALA A 96 2.11 -12.15 7.52
N TYR A 97 2.10 -13.43 7.14
CA TYR A 97 1.19 -13.96 6.13
C TYR A 97 -0.28 -13.71 6.47
N ARG A 98 -0.71 -14.07 7.70
CA ARG A 98 -2.10 -13.87 8.13
C ARG A 98 -2.52 -12.42 8.23
N PHE A 99 -1.59 -11.52 8.54
CA PHE A 99 -1.83 -10.08 8.54
C PHE A 99 -2.17 -9.60 7.11
N GLY A 100 -1.32 -9.92 6.12
CA GLY A 100 -1.57 -9.58 4.72
C GLY A 100 -2.85 -10.21 4.18
N LEU A 101 -3.09 -11.49 4.48
CA LEU A 101 -4.30 -12.20 4.06
C LEU A 101 -5.58 -11.59 4.67
N GLY A 102 -5.55 -11.25 5.97
CA GLY A 102 -6.70 -10.68 6.67
C GLY A 102 -7.05 -9.29 6.13
N MET A 103 -6.05 -8.42 6.05
CA MET A 103 -6.22 -7.07 5.49
C MET A 103 -6.67 -7.12 4.02
N GLY A 104 -6.01 -7.93 3.21
CA GLY A 104 -6.36 -8.09 1.80
C GLY A 104 -7.80 -8.60 1.60
N LYS A 105 -8.28 -9.54 2.43
CA LYS A 105 -9.67 -10.01 2.36
C LYS A 105 -10.68 -8.90 2.66
N GLU A 106 -10.42 -8.05 3.65
CA GLU A 106 -11.31 -6.92 3.96
C GLU A 106 -11.31 -5.90 2.82
N LEU A 107 -10.15 -5.57 2.26
CA LEU A 107 -10.02 -4.69 1.10
C LEU A 107 -10.75 -5.25 -0.11
N ARG A 108 -10.54 -6.53 -0.41
CA ARG A 108 -11.19 -7.21 -1.55
C ARG A 108 -12.70 -7.26 -1.42
N ALA A 109 -13.23 -7.41 -0.19
CA ALA A 109 -14.67 -7.47 0.07
C ALA A 109 -15.41 -6.20 -0.33
N VAL A 110 -14.75 -5.05 -0.36
CA VAL A 110 -15.32 -3.78 -0.82
C VAL A 110 -14.91 -3.39 -2.25
N GLY A 111 -14.08 -4.22 -2.92
CA GLY A 111 -13.68 -4.01 -4.32
C GLY A 111 -12.33 -3.33 -4.52
N VAL A 112 -11.60 -3.03 -3.46
CA VAL A 112 -10.20 -2.58 -3.56
C VAL A 112 -9.36 -3.74 -4.10
N ASN A 113 -8.52 -3.47 -5.10
CA ASN A 113 -7.71 -4.48 -5.78
C ASN A 113 -6.20 -4.21 -5.74
N MET A 114 -5.78 -3.09 -5.13
CA MET A 114 -4.38 -2.73 -4.95
C MET A 114 -4.19 -2.04 -3.60
N ASP A 115 -3.13 -2.37 -2.86
CA ASP A 115 -2.76 -1.69 -1.62
C ASP A 115 -1.31 -1.22 -1.68
N TYR A 116 -1.06 0.03 -1.31
CA TYR A 116 0.29 0.56 -1.14
C TYR A 116 0.89 0.07 0.19
N ALA A 117 1.01 -1.23 0.31
CA ALA A 117 1.62 -2.00 1.38
C ALA A 117 2.23 -3.30 0.80
N PRO A 118 3.24 -3.89 1.43
CA PRO A 118 3.84 -3.52 2.71
C PRO A 118 4.91 -2.41 2.60
N VAL A 119 5.23 -1.79 3.76
CA VAL A 119 6.42 -0.97 3.90
C VAL A 119 7.63 -1.89 3.98
N LEU A 120 8.49 -1.81 2.97
CA LEU A 120 9.75 -2.58 2.85
C LEU A 120 10.99 -1.76 3.24
N ASP A 121 10.78 -0.53 3.75
CA ASP A 121 11.86 0.29 4.25
C ASP A 121 12.53 -0.38 5.46
N VAL A 122 13.85 -0.41 5.45
CA VAL A 122 14.67 -0.84 6.61
C VAL A 122 14.85 0.36 7.54
N HIS A 123 14.41 0.27 8.80
CA HIS A 123 14.53 1.36 9.77
C HIS A 123 15.98 1.52 10.25
N SER A 124 16.89 1.84 9.30
CA SER A 124 18.33 1.93 9.53
C SER A 124 18.74 3.21 10.29
N ASN A 125 17.91 4.26 10.24
CA ASN A 125 18.10 5.50 10.99
C ASN A 125 17.03 5.68 12.07
N PRO A 126 17.36 5.51 13.38
CA PRO A 126 16.40 5.71 14.46
C PRO A 126 15.81 7.13 14.55
N ALA A 127 16.49 8.13 13.98
CA ALA A 127 16.02 9.52 13.95
C ALA A 127 15.05 9.80 12.79
N ASN A 128 14.73 8.82 11.97
CA ASN A 128 13.77 8.98 10.87
C ASN A 128 12.36 9.29 11.41
N PRO A 129 11.78 10.48 11.09
CA PRO A 129 10.50 10.90 11.67
C PRO A 129 9.28 10.26 10.98
N ILE A 130 9.47 9.70 9.76
CA ILE A 130 8.38 9.29 8.89
C ILE A 130 8.15 7.79 8.90
N ILE A 131 9.20 7.01 8.88
CA ILE A 131 9.09 5.54 8.83
C ILE A 131 8.81 4.99 10.23
N GLY A 132 9.74 5.00 11.14
CA GLY A 132 9.53 4.55 12.53
C GLY A 132 8.80 3.20 12.60
N HIS A 133 7.71 3.16 13.34
CA HIS A 133 6.89 1.95 13.54
C HIS A 133 6.17 1.44 12.28
N ARG A 134 6.23 2.16 11.16
CA ARG A 134 5.74 1.66 9.86
C ARG A 134 6.64 0.57 9.28
N ALA A 135 7.95 0.61 9.56
CA ALA A 135 8.86 -0.45 9.17
C ALA A 135 8.64 -1.71 10.01
N LEU A 136 8.91 -2.85 9.40
CA LEU A 136 8.92 -4.15 10.09
C LEU A 136 10.07 -4.23 11.10
N ASP A 137 11.28 -3.82 10.70
CA ASP A 137 12.48 -3.89 11.55
C ASP A 137 13.61 -2.98 11.01
N SER A 138 14.72 -2.93 11.74
CA SER A 138 16.00 -2.37 11.29
C SER A 138 16.95 -3.40 10.66
N ASP A 139 16.61 -4.68 10.72
CA ASP A 139 17.33 -5.78 10.08
C ASP A 139 16.75 -6.06 8.68
N ALA A 140 17.55 -5.82 7.64
CA ALA A 140 17.13 -5.91 6.25
C ALA A 140 16.66 -7.32 5.84
N GLU A 141 17.30 -8.39 6.34
CA GLU A 141 16.92 -9.77 6.05
C GLU A 141 15.57 -10.12 6.72
N LYS A 142 15.35 -9.60 7.92
CA LYS A 142 14.07 -9.76 8.62
C LYS A 142 12.94 -9.02 7.90
N VAL A 143 13.20 -7.78 7.44
CA VAL A 143 12.24 -7.02 6.62
C VAL A 143 11.93 -7.77 5.33
N ALA A 144 12.96 -8.29 4.65
CA ALA A 144 12.80 -9.06 3.42
C ALA A 144 11.91 -10.29 3.62
N ARG A 145 12.20 -11.09 4.63
CA ARG A 145 11.48 -12.33 4.93
C ARG A 145 10.03 -12.09 5.34
N LEU A 146 9.79 -11.17 6.28
CA LEU A 146 8.42 -10.86 6.75
C LEU A 146 7.63 -10.10 5.68
N GLY A 147 8.29 -9.21 4.93
CA GLY A 147 7.69 -8.50 3.81
C GLY A 147 7.20 -9.43 2.71
N ALA A 148 7.97 -10.47 2.38
CA ALA A 148 7.56 -11.49 1.41
C ALA A 148 6.30 -12.25 1.87
N GLU A 149 6.19 -12.58 3.15
CA GLU A 149 5.00 -13.24 3.69
C GLU A 149 3.76 -12.34 3.68
N LEU A 150 3.91 -11.05 3.96
CA LEU A 150 2.84 -10.06 3.81
C LEU A 150 2.37 -10.00 2.34
N ILE A 151 3.30 -9.89 1.40
CA ILE A 151 3.03 -9.87 -0.04
C ILE A 151 2.25 -11.12 -0.45
N ARG A 152 2.70 -12.31 -0.05
CA ARG A 152 2.00 -13.57 -0.31
C ARG A 152 0.58 -13.56 0.24
N GLY A 153 0.38 -13.06 1.47
CA GLY A 153 -0.95 -12.95 2.07
C GLY A 153 -1.90 -12.03 1.28
N PHE A 154 -1.43 -10.88 0.80
CA PHE A 154 -2.21 -9.99 -0.06
C PHE A 154 -2.57 -10.64 -1.40
N TYR A 155 -1.61 -11.32 -2.06
CA TYR A 155 -1.88 -12.05 -3.30
C TYR A 155 -2.93 -13.14 -3.12
N ASP A 156 -2.84 -13.93 -2.07
CA ASP A 156 -3.82 -14.99 -1.76
C ASP A 156 -5.21 -14.42 -1.44
N ALA A 157 -5.29 -13.15 -1.01
CA ALA A 157 -6.54 -12.41 -0.84
C ALA A 157 -7.07 -11.80 -2.16
N GLY A 158 -6.31 -11.82 -3.25
CA GLY A 158 -6.66 -11.21 -4.54
C GLY A 158 -6.49 -9.68 -4.57
N VAL A 159 -5.53 -9.15 -3.80
CA VAL A 159 -5.13 -7.73 -3.78
C VAL A 159 -3.67 -7.62 -4.21
N ILE A 160 -3.37 -6.69 -5.11
CA ILE A 160 -2.01 -6.41 -5.58
C ILE A 160 -1.28 -5.59 -4.51
N PRO A 161 -0.23 -6.14 -3.86
CA PRO A 161 0.58 -5.38 -2.93
C PRO A 161 1.60 -4.51 -3.67
N VAL A 162 1.86 -3.33 -3.13
CA VAL A 162 2.88 -2.41 -3.66
C VAL A 162 3.91 -2.11 -2.57
N GLY A 163 5.05 -2.78 -2.66
CA GLY A 163 6.17 -2.56 -1.73
C GLY A 163 6.74 -1.15 -1.82
N LYS A 164 6.92 -0.48 -0.70
CA LYS A 164 7.36 0.91 -0.63
C LYS A 164 8.33 1.16 0.51
N HIS A 165 9.13 2.23 0.44
CA HIS A 165 9.23 3.30 -0.58
C HIS A 165 10.53 3.15 -1.37
N PHE A 166 10.47 2.49 -2.49
CA PHE A 166 11.66 2.24 -3.32
C PHE A 166 12.40 3.55 -3.64
N PRO A 167 13.75 3.57 -3.59
CA PRO A 167 14.68 2.46 -3.28
C PRO A 167 15.00 2.24 -1.79
N GLY A 168 14.26 2.87 -0.86
CA GLY A 168 14.42 2.80 0.59
C GLY A 168 14.39 4.19 1.23
N HIS A 169 13.44 4.40 2.15
CA HIS A 169 13.23 5.67 2.87
C HIS A 169 13.69 5.60 4.34
N GLY A 170 14.15 4.42 4.80
CA GLY A 170 14.43 4.19 6.21
C GLY A 170 15.60 4.97 6.78
N ASP A 171 16.58 5.36 5.95
CA ASP A 171 17.78 6.10 6.35
C ASP A 171 17.62 7.64 6.30
N THR A 172 16.51 8.15 5.78
CA THR A 172 16.33 9.61 5.67
C THR A 172 16.11 10.27 7.02
N SER A 173 16.61 11.51 7.16
CA SER A 173 16.41 12.34 8.35
C SER A 173 15.37 13.44 8.17
N GLN A 174 14.76 13.52 6.98
CA GLN A 174 13.82 14.58 6.60
C GLN A 174 12.47 14.00 6.19
N ASP A 175 11.41 14.78 6.47
CA ASP A 175 10.07 14.46 6.02
C ASP A 175 9.91 14.75 4.52
N SER A 176 9.63 13.71 3.73
CA SER A 176 9.40 13.82 2.28
C SER A 176 8.15 14.64 1.91
N HIS A 177 7.24 14.89 2.84
CA HIS A 177 6.10 15.77 2.64
C HIS A 177 6.44 17.26 2.77
N LEU A 178 7.56 17.60 3.41
CA LEU A 178 7.99 18.98 3.66
C LEU A 178 9.19 19.39 2.80
N THR A 179 10.09 18.46 2.51
CA THR A 179 11.32 18.71 1.77
C THR A 179 11.65 17.52 0.87
N LEU A 180 12.51 17.73 -0.13
CA LEU A 180 13.07 16.62 -0.91
C LEU A 180 14.13 15.90 -0.08
N PRO A 181 13.86 14.71 0.48
CA PRO A 181 14.84 13.99 1.29
C PRO A 181 15.99 13.51 0.40
N ARG A 182 17.20 13.53 0.95
CA ARG A 182 18.39 12.99 0.32
C ARG A 182 18.87 11.77 1.08
N VAL A 183 19.24 10.74 0.34
CA VAL A 183 19.95 9.57 0.85
C VAL A 183 21.39 9.70 0.33
N GLU A 184 22.31 10.03 1.21
CA GLU A 184 23.73 10.19 0.89
C GLU A 184 24.47 8.84 1.01
N ARG A 185 24.00 7.83 0.30
CA ARG A 185 24.58 6.49 0.25
C ARG A 185 25.06 6.14 -1.14
N THR A 186 26.15 5.40 -1.22
CA THR A 186 26.59 4.83 -2.49
C THR A 186 25.62 3.72 -2.91
N ARG A 187 25.63 3.38 -4.19
CA ARG A 187 24.83 2.27 -4.72
C ARG A 187 25.17 0.96 -4.00
N GLU A 188 26.42 0.70 -3.74
CA GLU A 188 26.90 -0.49 -3.05
C GLU A 188 26.33 -0.58 -1.63
N SER A 189 26.24 0.56 -0.93
CA SER A 189 25.65 0.62 0.41
C SER A 189 24.14 0.37 0.36
N LEU A 190 23.43 0.92 -0.64
CA LEU A 190 21.99 0.67 -0.84
C LEU A 190 21.73 -0.82 -1.12
N GLU A 191 22.56 -1.46 -1.94
CA GLU A 191 22.46 -2.88 -2.26
C GLU A 191 22.67 -3.80 -1.05
N GLN A 192 23.40 -3.32 -0.03
CA GLN A 192 23.70 -4.08 1.18
C GLN A 192 22.61 -3.96 2.27
N ILE A 193 21.73 -2.96 2.21
CA ILE A 193 20.72 -2.72 3.25
C ILE A 193 19.35 -2.45 2.61
N GLU A 194 19.17 -1.27 2.01
CA GLU A 194 17.86 -0.76 1.63
C GLU A 194 17.20 -1.57 0.51
N LEU A 195 17.99 -2.07 -0.45
CA LEU A 195 17.46 -2.82 -1.60
C LEU A 195 17.21 -4.31 -1.31
N ILE A 196 17.76 -4.87 -0.23
CA ILE A 196 17.57 -6.29 0.10
C ILE A 196 16.09 -6.70 0.12
N PRO A 197 15.19 -6.00 0.84
CA PRO A 197 13.77 -6.38 0.87
C PRO A 197 13.09 -6.30 -0.49
N PHE A 198 13.41 -5.29 -1.31
CA PHE A 198 12.85 -5.11 -2.65
C PHE A 198 13.33 -6.19 -3.61
N ILE A 199 14.63 -6.51 -3.60
CA ILE A 199 15.20 -7.59 -4.42
C ILE A 199 14.56 -8.94 -4.02
N HIS A 200 14.37 -9.17 -2.72
CA HIS A 200 13.74 -10.38 -2.23
C HIS A 200 12.29 -10.48 -2.70
N ALA A 201 11.51 -9.41 -2.55
CA ALA A 201 10.12 -9.33 -3.01
C ALA A 201 9.99 -9.62 -4.51
N ILE A 202 10.82 -8.99 -5.35
CA ILE A 202 10.81 -9.20 -6.82
C ILE A 202 11.11 -10.66 -7.19
N LYS A 203 12.01 -11.33 -6.45
CA LYS A 203 12.35 -12.75 -6.72
C LYS A 203 11.27 -13.73 -6.32
N GLN A 204 10.38 -13.34 -5.42
CA GLN A 204 9.26 -14.19 -4.99
C GLN A 204 8.04 -14.09 -5.91
N GLY A 205 7.99 -13.12 -6.83
CA GLY A 205 6.91 -12.85 -7.79
C GLY A 205 6.05 -11.71 -7.32
#